data_23cd99f44cb5bd9507150b1af51c2395
#
_entry.id   23cd99f44cb5bd9507150b1af51c2395
#
_cell.length_a   1.000
_cell.length_b   1.000
_cell.length_c   1.000
_cell.angle_alpha   90.00
_cell.angle_beta   90.00
_cell.angle_gamma   90.00
#
_symmetry.space_group_name_H-M   'P 1'
#
loop_
_entity.id
_entity.type
_entity.pdbx_description
1 polymer ?
#
loop_
_entity_poly.entity_id
_entity_poly.type
_entity_poly.pdbx_seq_one_letter_code
_entity_poly.pdbx_strand_id
1 'polypeptide(L)'
;MWLVVINPTSGGGRGRKLGAEVVAKVRARNLEFVEIIENSAQATSESITNSLKKYPVTGVMVVGGDGLVHLVLQQVATSTIPLLVFPGGTGNDFVRALHAPLHDTDAILANALSRPAVPVDIGRIGTEYFADILSTGFDSRVNERANRISLIKGPMKYNVAIALELPLFKAQRYFFEIDDEKFESDAMLIAVANGHSYGGGMQVCPDASMTDGLFDIMILKPVSKIHFLRIFPKVFSGTHISDPAVEIRRGKRVSINSSAVAYADGERIGDLPVEATVAPSALYTWPFNKNPTR
;
A
#
# COMPACT_ATOMS: atom_id res chain seq x y z
N MET A 1 16.41 0.63 -20.93
CA MET A 1 15.60 -0.61 -21.06
C MET A 1 14.65 -0.71 -19.89
N TRP A 2 13.37 -1.05 -20.12
CA TRP A 2 12.36 -1.26 -19.06
C TRP A 2 12.30 -2.72 -18.61
N LEU A 3 11.96 -2.96 -17.34
CA LEU A 3 11.44 -4.26 -16.91
C LEU A 3 9.92 -4.17 -16.85
N VAL A 4 9.22 -5.15 -17.44
CA VAL A 4 7.76 -5.25 -17.38
C VAL A 4 7.41 -6.49 -16.57
N VAL A 5 7.06 -6.31 -15.31
CA VAL A 5 6.78 -7.39 -14.35
C VAL A 5 5.27 -7.58 -14.25
N ILE A 6 4.79 -8.77 -14.60
CA ILE A 6 3.37 -9.06 -14.74
C ILE A 6 2.97 -10.20 -13.81
N ASN A 7 1.94 -9.98 -12.98
CA ASN A 7 1.26 -11.06 -12.29
C ASN A 7 -0.04 -11.41 -13.04
N PRO A 8 -0.06 -12.50 -13.84
CA PRO A 8 -1.19 -12.85 -14.66
C PRO A 8 -2.43 -13.28 -13.86
N THR A 9 -2.28 -13.63 -12.59
CA THR A 9 -3.38 -14.09 -11.71
C THR A 9 -4.01 -12.96 -10.89
N SER A 10 -3.41 -11.77 -10.87
CA SER A 10 -3.94 -10.65 -10.11
C SER A 10 -5.34 -10.25 -10.56
N GLY A 11 -6.14 -9.74 -9.61
CA GLY A 11 -7.52 -9.33 -9.86
C GLY A 11 -8.43 -10.45 -10.39
N GLY A 12 -8.16 -11.72 -10.01
CA GLY A 12 -8.92 -12.87 -10.50
C GLY A 12 -8.63 -13.22 -11.96
N GLY A 13 -7.40 -12.96 -12.44
CA GLY A 13 -6.95 -13.25 -13.81
C GLY A 13 -6.98 -12.03 -14.77
N ARG A 14 -7.44 -10.86 -14.29
CA ARG A 14 -7.40 -9.61 -15.08
C ARG A 14 -5.98 -9.20 -15.46
N GLY A 15 -5.00 -9.52 -14.60
CA GLY A 15 -3.59 -9.21 -14.80
C GLY A 15 -3.03 -9.77 -16.12
N ARG A 16 -3.51 -10.93 -16.58
CA ARG A 16 -3.08 -11.51 -17.87
C ARG A 16 -3.48 -10.63 -19.05
N LYS A 17 -4.75 -10.18 -19.12
CA LYS A 17 -5.25 -9.33 -20.19
C LYS A 17 -4.58 -7.96 -20.16
N LEU A 18 -4.48 -7.37 -18.97
CA LEU A 18 -3.83 -6.08 -18.76
C LEU A 18 -2.34 -6.12 -19.12
N GLY A 19 -1.64 -7.21 -18.76
CA GLY A 19 -0.23 -7.42 -19.13
C GLY A 19 -0.02 -7.44 -20.63
N ALA A 20 -0.84 -8.23 -21.34
CA ALA A 20 -0.78 -8.27 -22.79
C ALA A 20 -1.06 -6.90 -23.44
N GLU A 21 -2.01 -6.13 -22.90
CA GLU A 21 -2.31 -4.77 -23.34
C GLU A 21 -1.12 -3.83 -23.14
N VAL A 22 -0.52 -3.83 -21.94
CA VAL A 22 0.64 -2.98 -21.59
C VAL A 22 1.83 -3.33 -22.48
N VAL A 23 2.14 -4.62 -22.65
CA VAL A 23 3.23 -5.08 -23.54
C VAL A 23 3.01 -4.63 -24.98
N ALA A 24 1.78 -4.72 -25.50
CA ALA A 24 1.47 -4.25 -26.84
C ALA A 24 1.70 -2.73 -26.97
N LYS A 25 1.31 -1.94 -25.98
CA LYS A 25 1.51 -0.48 -25.95
C LYS A 25 2.99 -0.08 -25.85
N VAL A 26 3.77 -0.82 -25.08
CA VAL A 26 5.23 -0.61 -24.93
C VAL A 26 5.93 -0.92 -26.26
N ARG A 27 5.57 -2.03 -26.92
CA ARG A 27 6.09 -2.40 -28.27
C ARG A 27 5.73 -1.36 -29.34
N ALA A 28 4.48 -0.92 -29.35
CA ALA A 28 4.01 0.08 -30.33
C ALA A 28 4.75 1.43 -30.21
N ARG A 29 5.36 1.70 -29.05
CA ARG A 29 6.19 2.90 -28.80
C ARG A 29 7.70 2.67 -28.97
N ASN A 30 8.08 1.49 -29.49
CA ASN A 30 9.47 1.07 -29.70
C ASN A 30 10.34 1.17 -28.42
N LEU A 31 9.74 0.97 -27.24
CA LEU A 31 10.48 0.93 -25.99
C LEU A 31 11.15 -0.44 -25.83
N GLU A 32 12.43 -0.44 -25.51
CA GLU A 32 13.15 -1.67 -25.18
C GLU A 32 12.75 -2.17 -23.79
N PHE A 33 12.40 -3.46 -23.68
CA PHE A 33 12.00 -4.05 -22.41
C PHE A 33 12.32 -5.54 -22.29
N VAL A 34 12.38 -6.00 -21.03
CA VAL A 34 12.38 -7.41 -20.65
C VAL A 34 11.08 -7.70 -19.94
N GLU A 35 10.36 -8.73 -20.37
CA GLU A 35 9.13 -9.19 -19.74
C GLU A 35 9.45 -10.24 -18.67
N ILE A 36 8.88 -10.08 -17.46
CA ILE A 36 9.03 -11.00 -16.35
C ILE A 36 7.64 -11.49 -15.94
N ILE A 37 7.40 -12.79 -16.12
CA ILE A 37 6.18 -13.49 -15.70
C ILE A 37 6.62 -14.78 -15.00
N GLU A 38 6.44 -14.84 -13.70
CA GLU A 38 6.86 -15.98 -12.89
C GLU A 38 5.68 -16.58 -12.11
N ASN A 39 5.87 -17.80 -11.63
CA ASN A 39 4.81 -18.56 -10.95
C ASN A 39 4.81 -18.36 -9.42
N SER A 40 5.80 -17.65 -8.87
CA SER A 40 5.92 -17.37 -7.45
C SER A 40 6.55 -16.00 -7.17
N ALA A 41 6.30 -15.46 -5.99
CA ALA A 41 6.93 -14.22 -5.53
C ALA A 41 8.46 -14.33 -5.47
N GLN A 42 8.96 -15.47 -5.00
CA GLN A 42 10.41 -15.73 -4.93
C GLN A 42 11.04 -15.71 -6.33
N ALA A 43 10.50 -16.46 -7.29
CA ALA A 43 11.02 -16.50 -8.65
C ALA A 43 10.94 -15.12 -9.32
N THR A 44 9.86 -14.37 -9.07
CA THR A 44 9.71 -12.99 -9.55
C THR A 44 10.83 -12.09 -8.99
N SER A 45 11.09 -12.16 -7.68
CA SER A 45 12.15 -11.39 -7.02
C SER A 45 13.54 -11.72 -7.58
N GLU A 46 13.84 -13.01 -7.76
CA GLU A 46 15.10 -13.48 -8.34
C GLU A 46 15.26 -13.00 -9.80
N SER A 47 14.21 -13.10 -10.60
CA SER A 47 14.22 -12.64 -12.01
C SER A 47 14.41 -11.13 -12.11
N ILE A 48 13.80 -10.33 -11.22
CA ILE A 48 14.03 -8.88 -11.16
C ILE A 48 15.48 -8.60 -10.79
N THR A 49 15.97 -9.19 -9.68
CA THR A 49 17.36 -9.00 -9.20
C THR A 49 18.38 -9.33 -10.29
N ASN A 50 18.21 -10.45 -11.00
CA ASN A 50 19.08 -10.87 -12.08
C ASN A 50 19.03 -9.89 -13.26
N SER A 51 17.84 -9.40 -13.60
CA SER A 51 17.64 -8.45 -14.68
C SER A 51 18.26 -7.08 -14.37
N LEU A 52 18.12 -6.60 -13.13
CA LEU A 52 18.74 -5.35 -12.67
C LEU A 52 20.27 -5.40 -12.73
N LYS A 53 20.86 -6.58 -12.50
CA LYS A 53 22.34 -6.79 -12.63
C LYS A 53 22.79 -6.91 -14.08
N LYS A 54 21.96 -7.49 -14.94
CA LYS A 54 22.32 -7.86 -16.32
C LYS A 54 22.13 -6.72 -17.32
N TYR A 55 21.12 -5.88 -17.12
CA TYR A 55 20.69 -4.87 -18.08
C TYR A 55 20.78 -3.45 -17.53
N PRO A 56 21.01 -2.43 -18.39
CA PRO A 56 20.90 -1.02 -17.99
C PRO A 56 19.43 -0.61 -17.84
N VAL A 57 18.82 -1.02 -16.73
CA VAL A 57 17.38 -0.79 -16.47
C VAL A 57 17.14 0.68 -16.16
N THR A 58 16.21 1.30 -16.89
CA THR A 58 15.81 2.71 -16.74
C THR A 58 14.50 2.89 -16.02
N GLY A 59 13.76 1.81 -15.73
CA GLY A 59 12.52 1.83 -14.97
C GLY A 59 11.86 0.45 -14.92
N VAL A 60 10.98 0.26 -13.94
CA VAL A 60 10.21 -0.96 -13.77
C VAL A 60 8.73 -0.65 -13.92
N MET A 61 8.06 -1.36 -14.82
CA MET A 61 6.61 -1.35 -14.99
C MET A 61 6.03 -2.57 -14.27
N VAL A 62 5.12 -2.34 -13.34
CA VAL A 62 4.39 -3.39 -12.62
C VAL A 62 2.98 -3.49 -13.15
N VAL A 63 2.57 -4.67 -13.58
CA VAL A 63 1.19 -4.98 -13.97
C VAL A 63 0.64 -5.99 -12.97
N GLY A 64 -0.05 -5.49 -11.95
CA GLY A 64 -0.49 -6.33 -10.84
C GLY A 64 -1.25 -5.60 -9.76
N GLY A 65 -1.38 -6.22 -8.59
CA GLY A 65 -1.94 -5.64 -7.39
C GLY A 65 -0.85 -5.27 -6.36
N ASP A 66 -1.31 -4.84 -5.20
CA ASP A 66 -0.49 -4.27 -4.13
C ASP A 66 0.65 -5.20 -3.68
N GLY A 67 0.42 -6.52 -3.59
CA GLY A 67 1.50 -7.48 -3.25
C GLY A 67 2.63 -7.54 -4.28
N LEU A 68 2.35 -7.37 -5.61
CA LEU A 68 3.42 -7.28 -6.61
C LEU A 68 4.13 -5.93 -6.53
N VAL A 69 3.40 -4.84 -6.23
CA VAL A 69 3.99 -3.52 -5.99
C VAL A 69 4.93 -3.59 -4.80
N HIS A 70 4.49 -4.16 -3.69
CA HIS A 70 5.31 -4.35 -2.48
C HIS A 70 6.58 -5.16 -2.77
N LEU A 71 6.47 -6.26 -3.52
CA LEU A 71 7.63 -7.08 -3.91
C LEU A 71 8.66 -6.29 -4.75
N VAL A 72 8.18 -5.55 -5.75
CA VAL A 72 9.08 -4.75 -6.62
C VAL A 72 9.66 -3.57 -5.85
N LEU A 73 8.90 -2.96 -4.95
CA LEU A 73 9.36 -1.88 -4.06
C LEU A 73 10.65 -2.28 -3.32
N GLN A 74 10.71 -3.51 -2.79
CA GLN A 74 11.91 -4.00 -2.09
C GLN A 74 13.18 -4.03 -2.98
N GLN A 75 13.02 -4.08 -4.30
CA GLN A 75 14.13 -4.15 -5.26
C GLN A 75 14.58 -2.77 -5.77
N VAL A 76 13.68 -1.78 -5.76
CA VAL A 76 13.95 -0.47 -6.35
C VAL A 76 14.00 0.67 -5.32
N ALA A 77 13.55 0.44 -4.09
CA ALA A 77 13.67 1.40 -3.00
C ALA A 77 15.11 1.91 -2.85
N THR A 78 15.26 3.19 -2.58
CA THR A 78 16.56 3.90 -2.45
C THR A 78 17.43 3.90 -3.71
N SER A 79 16.93 3.41 -4.83
CA SER A 79 17.61 3.50 -6.13
C SER A 79 17.02 4.67 -6.96
N THR A 80 17.67 4.98 -8.08
CA THR A 80 17.14 5.95 -9.06
C THR A 80 16.24 5.32 -10.11
N ILE A 81 15.96 4.01 -9.99
CA ILE A 81 15.11 3.26 -10.93
C ILE A 81 13.64 3.51 -10.59
N PRO A 82 12.89 4.21 -11.44
CA PRO A 82 11.51 4.55 -11.16
C PRO A 82 10.54 3.37 -11.32
N LEU A 83 9.47 3.41 -10.53
CA LEU A 83 8.39 2.44 -10.51
C LEU A 83 7.14 3.02 -11.16
N LEU A 84 6.64 2.37 -12.21
CA LEU A 84 5.36 2.67 -12.88
C LEU A 84 4.38 1.53 -12.67
N VAL A 85 3.19 1.82 -12.15
CA VAL A 85 2.22 0.77 -11.80
C VAL A 85 0.97 0.83 -12.68
N PHE A 86 0.60 -0.31 -13.27
CA PHE A 86 -0.67 -0.54 -13.97
C PHE A 86 -1.58 -1.40 -13.08
N PRO A 87 -2.75 -0.88 -12.67
CA PRO A 87 -3.58 -1.47 -11.62
C PRO A 87 -4.29 -2.75 -12.08
N GLY A 88 -3.70 -3.90 -11.83
CA GLY A 88 -4.26 -5.22 -12.14
C GLY A 88 -4.93 -5.91 -10.94
N GLY A 89 -4.76 -5.38 -9.74
CA GLY A 89 -5.27 -5.93 -8.47
C GLY A 89 -6.70 -5.54 -8.14
N THR A 90 -7.09 -5.83 -6.90
CA THR A 90 -8.41 -5.45 -6.34
C THR A 90 -8.31 -4.14 -5.55
N GLY A 91 -7.26 -3.95 -4.74
CA GLY A 91 -7.02 -2.74 -3.93
C GLY A 91 -6.46 -1.62 -4.79
N ASN A 92 -5.26 -1.84 -5.33
CA ASN A 92 -4.48 -0.88 -6.10
C ASN A 92 -4.25 0.43 -5.32
N ASP A 93 -3.90 0.28 -4.04
CA ASP A 93 -3.85 1.39 -3.10
C ASP A 93 -2.70 2.36 -3.42
N PHE A 94 -1.53 1.86 -3.83
CA PHE A 94 -0.44 2.70 -4.30
C PHE A 94 -0.82 3.56 -5.53
N VAL A 95 -1.56 2.99 -6.49
CA VAL A 95 -2.05 3.73 -7.66
C VAL A 95 -3.02 4.84 -7.25
N ARG A 96 -3.86 4.58 -6.23
CA ARG A 96 -4.77 5.57 -5.64
C ARG A 96 -4.00 6.66 -4.92
N ALA A 97 -2.97 6.30 -4.14
CA ALA A 97 -2.11 7.26 -3.45
C ALA A 97 -1.41 8.22 -4.43
N LEU A 98 -1.07 7.73 -5.62
CA LEU A 98 -0.55 8.54 -6.72
C LEU A 98 -1.61 9.32 -7.50
N HIS A 99 -2.89 9.25 -7.14
CA HIS A 99 -4.03 9.82 -7.87
C HIS A 99 -4.10 9.38 -9.34
N ALA A 100 -3.51 8.24 -9.68
CA ALA A 100 -3.48 7.74 -11.04
C ALA A 100 -4.81 7.05 -11.43
N PRO A 101 -5.18 7.08 -12.71
CA PRO A 101 -6.43 6.47 -13.17
C PRO A 101 -6.36 4.93 -13.06
N LEU A 102 -7.43 4.31 -12.54
CA LEU A 102 -7.48 2.86 -12.32
C LEU A 102 -7.81 2.06 -13.61
N HIS A 103 -8.25 2.72 -14.67
CA HIS A 103 -8.75 2.06 -15.88
C HIS A 103 -8.25 2.68 -17.18
N ASP A 104 -7.24 3.53 -17.12
CA ASP A 104 -6.66 4.21 -18.29
C ASP A 104 -5.14 3.97 -18.36
N THR A 105 -4.77 2.88 -18.99
CA THR A 105 -3.38 2.48 -19.21
C THR A 105 -2.63 3.43 -20.13
N ASP A 106 -3.34 4.09 -21.08
CA ASP A 106 -2.72 5.06 -21.97
C ASP A 106 -2.35 6.34 -21.22
N ALA A 107 -3.23 6.84 -20.34
CA ALA A 107 -2.92 7.99 -19.51
C ALA A 107 -1.73 7.72 -18.58
N ILE A 108 -1.67 6.53 -17.95
CA ILE A 108 -0.56 6.13 -17.09
C ILE A 108 0.75 6.12 -17.87
N LEU A 109 0.78 5.46 -19.02
CA LEU A 109 1.99 5.36 -19.83
C LEU A 109 2.40 6.72 -20.43
N ALA A 110 1.43 7.50 -20.90
CA ALA A 110 1.68 8.84 -21.46
C ALA A 110 2.27 9.78 -20.38
N ASN A 111 1.75 9.75 -19.15
CA ASN A 111 2.28 10.53 -18.03
C ASN A 111 3.76 10.20 -17.78
N ALA A 112 4.10 8.90 -17.75
CA ALA A 112 5.47 8.45 -17.52
C ALA A 112 6.43 8.80 -18.67
N LEU A 113 5.97 8.84 -19.91
CA LEU A 113 6.79 9.16 -21.07
C LEU A 113 6.91 10.67 -21.34
N SER A 114 6.02 11.48 -20.80
CA SER A 114 5.97 12.94 -21.05
C SER A 114 6.84 13.77 -20.09
N ARG A 115 7.24 13.19 -18.95
CA ARG A 115 8.02 13.92 -17.92
C ARG A 115 8.91 12.96 -17.12
N PRO A 116 9.96 13.43 -16.47
CA PRO A 116 10.77 12.61 -15.58
C PRO A 116 9.96 12.15 -14.37
N ALA A 117 10.35 11.01 -13.80
CA ALA A 117 9.87 10.56 -12.50
C ALA A 117 10.30 11.54 -11.40
N VAL A 118 9.48 11.67 -10.39
CA VAL A 118 9.77 12.50 -9.21
C VAL A 118 9.96 11.62 -7.98
N PRO A 119 10.80 12.04 -7.02
CA PRO A 119 10.97 11.32 -5.78
C PRO A 119 9.70 11.43 -4.90
N VAL A 120 9.37 10.33 -4.23
CA VAL A 120 8.34 10.26 -3.19
C VAL A 120 8.90 9.53 -1.97
N ASP A 121 8.32 9.80 -0.83
CA ASP A 121 8.64 9.15 0.42
C ASP A 121 8.01 7.76 0.47
N ILE A 122 8.64 6.86 1.21
CA ILE A 122 8.11 5.53 1.55
C ILE A 122 8.38 5.24 3.03
N GLY A 123 7.65 4.31 3.61
CA GLY A 123 7.94 3.85 4.96
C GLY A 123 8.98 2.73 4.97
N ARG A 124 9.75 2.62 6.07
CA ARG A 124 10.72 1.56 6.31
C ARG A 124 10.52 0.95 7.70
N ILE A 125 10.55 -0.37 7.77
CA ILE A 125 10.51 -1.18 8.99
C ILE A 125 11.70 -2.14 8.95
N GLY A 126 12.73 -1.88 9.75
CA GLY A 126 13.98 -2.64 9.67
C GLY A 126 14.60 -2.56 8.27
N THR A 127 14.58 -3.68 7.53
CA THR A 127 15.08 -3.77 6.15
C THR A 127 13.97 -3.74 5.10
N GLU A 128 12.71 -3.72 5.51
CA GLU A 128 11.55 -3.80 4.64
C GLU A 128 10.92 -2.43 4.41
N TYR A 129 10.43 -2.18 3.20
CA TYR A 129 9.81 -0.92 2.81
C TYR A 129 8.31 -1.12 2.57
N PHE A 130 7.51 -0.08 2.83
CA PHE A 130 6.10 -0.04 2.48
C PHE A 130 5.74 1.30 1.81
N ALA A 131 4.82 1.24 0.86
CA ALA A 131 4.45 2.41 0.08
C ALA A 131 3.30 3.21 0.71
N ASP A 132 2.32 2.49 1.24
CA ASP A 132 1.05 3.09 1.66
C ASP A 132 0.88 3.14 3.17
N ILE A 133 0.54 2.02 3.81
CA ILE A 133 0.13 2.04 5.23
C ILE A 133 0.66 0.81 5.98
N LEU A 134 1.29 1.07 7.12
CA LEU A 134 1.51 0.10 8.19
C LEU A 134 0.33 0.17 9.16
N SER A 135 -0.26 -0.97 9.50
CA SER A 135 -1.44 -1.05 10.34
C SER A 135 -1.35 -2.14 11.40
N THR A 136 -2.06 -1.94 12.51
CA THR A 136 -2.19 -2.93 13.58
C THR A 136 -3.52 -2.78 14.34
N GLY A 137 -3.96 -3.87 14.97
CA GLY A 137 -5.19 -3.90 15.74
C GLY A 137 -6.32 -4.65 15.02
N PHE A 138 -7.47 -4.02 14.86
CA PHE A 138 -8.66 -4.67 14.31
C PHE A 138 -8.45 -5.16 12.87
N ASP A 139 -7.84 -4.36 12.03
CA ASP A 139 -7.60 -4.72 10.63
C ASP A 139 -6.60 -5.87 10.47
N SER A 140 -5.55 -5.93 11.32
CA SER A 140 -4.62 -7.07 11.35
C SER A 140 -5.34 -8.37 11.70
N ARG A 141 -6.27 -8.33 12.67
CA ARG A 141 -7.13 -9.47 13.01
C ARG A 141 -8.05 -9.87 11.85
N VAL A 142 -8.59 -8.87 11.15
CA VAL A 142 -9.40 -9.09 9.95
C VAL A 142 -8.55 -9.73 8.85
N ASN A 143 -7.34 -9.25 8.60
CA ASN A 143 -6.40 -9.83 7.63
C ASN A 143 -6.04 -11.27 7.98
N GLU A 144 -5.68 -11.56 9.24
CA GLU A 144 -5.39 -12.92 9.69
C GLU A 144 -6.58 -13.86 9.50
N ARG A 145 -7.79 -13.42 9.86
CA ARG A 145 -9.02 -14.20 9.64
C ARG A 145 -9.30 -14.38 8.16
N ALA A 146 -9.21 -13.33 7.37
CA ALA A 146 -9.42 -13.40 5.95
C ALA A 146 -8.45 -14.40 5.29
N ASN A 147 -7.18 -14.44 5.69
CA ASN A 147 -6.20 -15.37 5.16
C ASN A 147 -6.53 -16.86 5.48
N ARG A 148 -7.27 -17.13 6.55
CA ARG A 148 -7.75 -18.50 6.92
C ARG A 148 -9.03 -18.91 6.16
N ILE A 149 -9.77 -17.94 5.58
CA ILE A 149 -10.99 -18.25 4.82
C ILE A 149 -10.58 -18.63 3.39
N SER A 150 -10.68 -19.92 3.03
CA SER A 150 -10.34 -20.44 1.71
C SER A 150 -11.53 -20.52 0.73
N LEU A 151 -12.75 -20.63 1.25
CA LEU A 151 -13.95 -20.85 0.45
C LEU A 151 -14.50 -19.62 -0.23
N ILE A 152 -14.18 -18.41 0.27
CA ILE A 152 -14.68 -17.13 -0.24
C ILE A 152 -13.52 -16.38 -0.89
N LYS A 153 -13.73 -15.91 -2.13
CA LYS A 153 -12.73 -15.17 -2.89
C LYS A 153 -13.13 -13.68 -3.05
N GLY A 154 -12.14 -12.83 -3.30
CA GLY A 154 -12.36 -11.42 -3.59
C GLY A 154 -12.77 -10.58 -2.36
N PRO A 155 -13.33 -9.37 -2.57
CA PRO A 155 -13.64 -8.42 -1.48
C PRO A 155 -14.62 -8.96 -0.43
N MET A 156 -15.51 -9.88 -0.81
CA MET A 156 -16.48 -10.52 0.11
C MET A 156 -15.80 -11.22 1.27
N LYS A 157 -14.59 -11.76 1.07
CA LYS A 157 -13.76 -12.41 2.07
C LYS A 157 -13.47 -11.50 3.27
N TYR A 158 -13.13 -10.24 2.99
CA TYR A 158 -12.85 -9.24 4.02
C TYR A 158 -14.13 -8.81 4.76
N ASN A 159 -15.24 -8.63 4.05
CA ASN A 159 -16.53 -8.30 4.68
C ASN A 159 -16.96 -9.39 5.67
N VAL A 160 -16.81 -10.65 5.31
CA VAL A 160 -17.08 -11.78 6.20
C VAL A 160 -16.11 -11.80 7.39
N ALA A 161 -14.83 -11.54 7.16
CA ALA A 161 -13.83 -11.47 8.24
C ALA A 161 -14.15 -10.33 9.22
N ILE A 162 -14.54 -9.16 8.73
CA ILE A 162 -14.98 -8.02 9.55
C ILE A 162 -16.22 -8.42 10.40
N ALA A 163 -17.23 -9.02 9.78
CA ALA A 163 -18.45 -9.42 10.47
C ALA A 163 -18.19 -10.45 11.58
N LEU A 164 -17.22 -11.33 11.38
CA LEU A 164 -16.86 -12.36 12.36
C LEU A 164 -15.93 -11.83 13.47
N GLU A 165 -15.01 -10.89 13.14
CA GLU A 165 -14.05 -10.35 14.12
C GLU A 165 -14.68 -9.24 14.99
N LEU A 166 -15.48 -8.36 14.43
CA LEU A 166 -15.98 -7.19 15.14
C LEU A 166 -16.69 -7.49 16.45
N PRO A 167 -17.57 -8.50 16.55
CA PRO A 167 -18.21 -8.83 17.84
C PRO A 167 -17.22 -9.26 18.93
N LEU A 168 -16.15 -9.94 18.54
CA LEU A 168 -15.17 -10.55 19.44
C LEU A 168 -14.01 -9.60 19.79
N PHE A 169 -13.76 -8.62 18.94
CA PHE A 169 -12.61 -7.73 19.08
C PHE A 169 -12.76 -6.82 20.30
N LYS A 170 -11.67 -6.69 21.05
CA LYS A 170 -11.52 -5.75 22.18
C LYS A 170 -10.35 -4.83 21.89
N ALA A 171 -10.50 -3.55 22.24
CA ALA A 171 -9.39 -2.60 22.21
C ALA A 171 -8.24 -3.14 23.07
N GLN A 172 -7.02 -2.83 22.65
CA GLN A 172 -5.80 -3.24 23.32
C GLN A 172 -5.02 -2.01 23.78
N ARG A 173 -4.19 -2.18 24.79
CA ARG A 173 -3.24 -1.16 25.24
C ARG A 173 -2.05 -1.14 24.31
N TYR A 174 -1.69 0.06 23.86
CA TYR A 174 -0.52 0.32 23.02
C TYR A 174 0.39 1.33 23.69
N PHE A 175 1.68 1.11 23.55
CA PHE A 175 2.74 2.02 23.95
C PHE A 175 3.37 2.59 22.70
N PHE A 176 3.41 3.91 22.60
CA PHE A 176 3.89 4.64 21.44
C PHE A 176 5.14 5.44 21.77
N GLU A 177 6.01 5.55 20.79
CA GLU A 177 7.02 6.60 20.72
C GLU A 177 6.92 7.21 19.30
N ILE A 178 6.46 8.46 19.22
CA ILE A 178 6.41 9.21 17.97
C ILE A 178 7.45 10.32 18.06
N ASP A 179 8.49 10.22 17.21
CA ASP A 179 9.72 10.99 17.33
C ASP A 179 10.29 10.87 18.76
N ASP A 180 10.17 11.91 19.58
CA ASP A 180 10.65 11.92 20.98
C ASP A 180 9.51 11.88 22.02
N GLU A 181 8.26 11.85 21.59
CA GLU A 181 7.08 11.83 22.48
C GLU A 181 6.66 10.39 22.78
N LYS A 182 6.70 10.02 24.06
CA LYS A 182 6.22 8.73 24.58
C LYS A 182 4.84 8.90 25.22
N PHE A 183 3.91 8.04 24.83
CA PHE A 183 2.58 7.99 25.42
C PHE A 183 1.98 6.60 25.30
N GLU A 184 0.87 6.37 25.96
CA GLU A 184 0.10 5.15 25.88
C GLU A 184 -1.37 5.45 25.58
N SER A 185 -2.02 4.57 24.88
CA SER A 185 -3.46 4.65 24.59
C SER A 185 -4.05 3.28 24.39
N ASP A 186 -5.29 3.11 24.81
CA ASP A 186 -6.08 2.00 24.34
C ASP A 186 -6.58 2.33 22.93
N ALA A 187 -6.44 1.39 22.01
CA ALA A 187 -6.88 1.57 20.64
C ALA A 187 -7.53 0.31 20.05
N MET A 188 -8.44 0.52 19.12
CA MET A 188 -9.02 -0.55 18.29
C MET A 188 -8.21 -0.75 17.01
N LEU A 189 -7.70 0.33 16.44
CA LEU A 189 -6.98 0.31 15.17
C LEU A 189 -5.96 1.44 15.16
N ILE A 190 -4.79 1.15 14.63
CA ILE A 190 -3.70 2.11 14.39
C ILE A 190 -3.29 1.96 12.93
N ALA A 191 -3.16 3.08 12.24
CA ALA A 191 -2.62 3.14 10.89
C ALA A 191 -1.53 4.20 10.83
N VAL A 192 -0.34 3.81 10.39
CA VAL A 192 0.81 4.69 10.12
C VAL A 192 0.87 4.86 8.62
N ALA A 193 0.42 6.01 8.16
CA ALA A 193 0.15 6.29 6.76
C ALA A 193 1.25 7.14 6.13
N ASN A 194 1.86 6.62 5.08
CA ASN A 194 2.63 7.35 4.10
C ASN A 194 1.72 7.76 2.92
N GLY A 195 0.90 6.83 2.43
CA GLY A 195 -0.19 7.08 1.49
C GLY A 195 -1.52 7.34 2.21
N HIS A 196 -2.48 7.98 1.54
CA HIS A 196 -3.73 8.40 2.17
C HIS A 196 -4.77 7.28 2.34
N SER A 197 -4.61 6.14 1.63
CA SER A 197 -5.62 5.08 1.60
C SER A 197 -5.02 3.68 1.58
N TYR A 198 -5.82 2.70 2.02
CA TYR A 198 -5.53 1.27 1.88
C TYR A 198 -6.84 0.47 1.74
N GLY A 199 -6.74 -0.85 1.54
CA GLY A 199 -7.88 -1.75 1.51
C GLY A 199 -8.89 -1.47 0.40
N GLY A 200 -8.40 -0.97 -0.76
CA GLY A 200 -9.22 -0.69 -1.94
C GLY A 200 -9.92 0.67 -1.91
N GLY A 201 -9.31 1.65 -1.26
CA GLY A 201 -9.75 3.04 -1.27
C GLY A 201 -10.38 3.55 0.02
N MET A 202 -10.16 2.87 1.15
CA MET A 202 -10.47 3.42 2.46
C MET A 202 -9.48 4.56 2.77
N GLN A 203 -9.93 5.80 2.78
CA GLN A 203 -9.12 7.00 3.03
C GLN A 203 -8.84 7.16 4.53
N VAL A 204 -7.96 6.33 5.07
CA VAL A 204 -7.71 6.24 6.51
C VAL A 204 -7.02 7.49 7.07
N CYS A 205 -6.10 8.05 6.29
CA CYS A 205 -5.45 9.34 6.57
C CYS A 205 -5.59 10.23 5.33
N PRO A 206 -6.75 10.88 5.10
CA PRO A 206 -7.07 11.55 3.84
C PRO A 206 -6.12 12.71 3.48
N ASP A 207 -5.42 13.25 4.47
CA ASP A 207 -4.47 14.35 4.31
C ASP A 207 -3.01 13.90 4.22
N ALA A 208 -2.74 12.58 4.33
CA ALA A 208 -1.39 12.04 4.21
C ALA A 208 -0.76 12.36 2.85
N SER A 209 0.53 12.69 2.88
CA SER A 209 1.30 13.12 1.71
C SER A 209 2.60 12.32 1.59
N MET A 210 2.82 11.73 0.44
CA MET A 210 4.05 10.99 0.13
C MET A 210 5.26 11.89 -0.18
N THR A 211 5.22 13.19 0.17
CA THR A 211 6.27 14.15 -0.21
C THR A 211 6.62 15.17 0.88
N ASP A 212 6.09 15.02 2.09
CA ASP A 212 6.32 15.99 3.18
C ASP A 212 7.25 15.46 4.29
N GLY A 213 7.75 14.24 4.12
CA GLY A 213 8.70 13.62 5.05
C GLY A 213 8.08 13.18 6.38
N LEU A 214 6.76 13.01 6.44
CA LEU A 214 6.03 12.64 7.66
C LEU A 214 5.07 11.48 7.42
N PHE A 215 4.82 10.71 8.47
CA PHE A 215 3.65 9.85 8.56
C PHE A 215 2.48 10.61 9.18
N ASP A 216 1.26 10.32 8.71
CA ASP A 216 0.04 10.59 9.44
C ASP A 216 -0.37 9.33 10.20
N ILE A 217 -0.44 9.41 11.53
CA ILE A 217 -0.69 8.27 12.41
C ILE A 217 -2.13 8.38 12.95
N MET A 218 -3.02 7.53 12.42
CA MET A 218 -4.40 7.45 12.87
C MET A 218 -4.53 6.45 14.01
N ILE A 219 -5.13 6.88 15.12
CA ILE A 219 -5.44 6.08 16.29
C ILE A 219 -6.95 6.10 16.50
N LEU A 220 -7.61 4.96 16.29
CA LEU A 220 -9.01 4.79 16.63
C LEU A 220 -9.13 4.33 18.09
N LYS A 221 -9.55 5.21 18.97
CA LYS A 221 -9.78 4.94 20.40
C LYS A 221 -10.92 3.92 20.60
N PRO A 222 -11.06 3.34 21.78
CA PRO A 222 -12.12 2.39 22.08
C PRO A 222 -13.51 2.99 21.83
N VAL A 223 -14.31 2.32 21.01
CA VAL A 223 -15.70 2.68 20.77
C VAL A 223 -16.60 1.45 20.88
N SER A 224 -17.90 1.68 21.10
CA SER A 224 -18.88 0.61 21.04
C SER A 224 -18.97 0.03 19.61
N LYS A 225 -19.38 -1.24 19.47
CA LYS A 225 -19.55 -1.87 18.16
C LYS A 225 -20.53 -1.11 17.26
N ILE A 226 -21.59 -0.55 17.82
CA ILE A 226 -22.55 0.27 17.09
C ILE A 226 -21.89 1.57 16.60
N HIS A 227 -21.07 2.21 17.42
CA HIS A 227 -20.33 3.42 17.04
C HIS A 227 -19.32 3.09 15.93
N PHE A 228 -18.58 1.98 16.06
CA PHE A 228 -17.67 1.51 15.01
C PHE A 228 -18.39 1.34 13.67
N LEU A 229 -19.55 0.69 13.65
CA LEU A 229 -20.36 0.53 12.43
C LEU A 229 -20.84 1.85 11.82
N ARG A 230 -20.94 2.94 12.60
CA ARG A 230 -21.26 4.29 12.11
C ARG A 230 -20.03 5.03 11.58
N ILE A 231 -18.85 4.79 12.16
CA ILE A 231 -17.58 5.39 11.71
C ILE A 231 -17.09 4.70 10.43
N PHE A 232 -17.14 3.38 10.37
CA PHE A 232 -16.53 2.58 9.32
C PHE A 232 -16.92 3.01 7.89
N PRO A 233 -18.20 3.25 7.52
CA PRO A 233 -18.54 3.74 6.20
C PRO A 233 -17.94 5.11 5.84
N LYS A 234 -17.70 5.95 6.85
CA LYS A 234 -17.13 7.29 6.66
C LYS A 234 -15.65 7.25 6.25
N VAL A 235 -14.98 6.11 6.46
CA VAL A 235 -13.58 5.92 6.03
C VAL A 235 -13.43 6.03 4.50
N PHE A 236 -14.45 5.61 3.73
CA PHE A 236 -14.40 5.71 2.28
C PHE A 236 -14.49 7.14 1.74
N SER A 237 -15.03 8.07 2.53
CA SER A 237 -15.06 9.50 2.20
C SER A 237 -14.03 10.33 2.98
N GLY A 238 -13.23 9.70 3.84
CA GLY A 238 -12.27 10.40 4.71
C GLY A 238 -12.90 11.19 5.86
N THR A 239 -14.25 11.22 5.98
CA THR A 239 -14.93 12.06 6.96
C THR A 239 -14.93 11.49 8.38
N HIS A 240 -14.44 10.27 8.58
CA HIS A 240 -14.28 9.64 9.89
C HIS A 240 -13.29 10.41 10.80
N ILE A 241 -12.34 11.15 10.24
CA ILE A 241 -11.35 11.94 11.01
C ILE A 241 -12.00 13.04 11.87
N SER A 242 -13.24 13.43 11.58
CA SER A 242 -14.02 14.37 12.42
C SER A 242 -14.65 13.72 13.65
N ASP A 243 -14.58 12.39 13.80
CA ASP A 243 -15.12 11.69 14.95
C ASP A 243 -14.19 11.86 16.17
N PRO A 244 -14.71 12.20 17.36
CA PRO A 244 -13.88 12.40 18.57
C PRO A 244 -13.07 11.17 18.99
N ALA A 245 -13.45 9.98 18.54
CA ALA A 245 -12.71 8.74 18.81
C ALA A 245 -11.50 8.54 17.86
N VAL A 246 -11.38 9.34 16.83
CA VAL A 246 -10.25 9.31 15.88
C VAL A 246 -9.27 10.41 16.24
N GLU A 247 -8.04 10.02 16.48
CA GLU A 247 -6.92 10.95 16.72
C GLU A 247 -5.92 10.79 15.57
N ILE A 248 -5.47 11.91 15.00
CA ILE A 248 -4.38 11.94 14.00
C ILE A 248 -3.19 12.63 14.65
N ARG A 249 -2.03 11.96 14.59
CA ARG A 249 -0.72 12.52 14.95
C ARG A 249 0.18 12.49 13.73
N ARG A 250 1.28 13.23 13.79
CA ARG A 250 2.27 13.24 12.72
C ARG A 250 3.67 13.07 13.30
N GLY A 251 4.52 12.35 12.57
CA GLY A 251 5.91 12.16 12.96
C GLY A 251 6.72 11.45 11.87
N LYS A 252 8.04 11.48 12.02
CA LYS A 252 8.99 10.84 11.08
C LYS A 252 9.33 9.42 11.48
N ARG A 253 9.27 9.14 12.79
CA ARG A 253 9.55 7.84 13.38
C ARG A 253 8.41 7.49 14.33
N VAL A 254 7.93 6.27 14.22
CA VAL A 254 6.93 5.74 15.14
C VAL A 254 7.32 4.34 15.60
N SER A 255 7.41 4.16 16.90
CA SER A 255 7.53 2.85 17.55
C SER A 255 6.19 2.50 18.19
N ILE A 256 5.72 1.28 17.95
CA ILE A 256 4.44 0.77 18.47
C ILE A 256 4.70 -0.56 19.15
N ASN A 257 4.30 -0.69 20.42
CA ASN A 257 4.42 -1.91 21.19
C ASN A 257 3.08 -2.32 21.78
N SER A 258 2.74 -3.61 21.63
CA SER A 258 1.54 -4.26 22.15
C SER A 258 1.64 -5.77 21.91
N SER A 259 0.58 -6.53 22.25
CA SER A 259 0.43 -7.96 21.92
C SER A 259 -0.28 -8.21 20.58
N ALA A 260 -0.19 -7.27 19.64
CA ALA A 260 -0.83 -7.34 18.33
C ALA A 260 0.17 -7.69 17.21
N VAL A 261 -0.36 -7.87 16.00
CA VAL A 261 0.40 -8.13 14.77
C VAL A 261 0.37 -6.90 13.89
N ALA A 262 1.47 -6.64 13.18
CA ALA A 262 1.58 -5.55 12.21
C ALA A 262 1.48 -6.09 10.76
N TYR A 263 0.82 -5.30 9.92
CA TYR A 263 0.72 -5.49 8.47
C TYR A 263 1.14 -4.21 7.76
N ALA A 264 1.86 -4.32 6.65
CA ALA A 264 2.21 -3.19 5.78
C ALA A 264 1.85 -3.52 4.33
N ASP A 265 1.13 -2.63 3.66
CA ASP A 265 0.62 -2.81 2.29
C ASP A 265 -0.15 -4.15 2.08
N GLY A 266 -0.75 -4.68 3.16
CA GLY A 266 -1.45 -5.96 3.16
C GLY A 266 -0.57 -7.18 3.42
N GLU A 267 0.75 -7.03 3.53
CA GLU A 267 1.69 -8.10 3.85
C GLU A 267 1.96 -8.15 5.37
N ARG A 268 2.14 -9.36 5.91
CA ARG A 268 2.37 -9.56 7.35
C ARG A 268 3.83 -9.24 7.70
N ILE A 269 4.03 -8.20 8.50
CA ILE A 269 5.36 -7.80 8.99
C ILE A 269 5.81 -8.68 10.16
N GLY A 270 4.93 -8.89 11.13
CA GLY A 270 5.24 -9.69 12.32
C GLY A 270 4.52 -9.21 13.55
N ASP A 271 4.92 -9.77 14.70
CA ASP A 271 4.39 -9.36 16.00
C ASP A 271 5.03 -8.04 16.42
N LEU A 272 4.29 -7.21 17.18
CA LEU A 272 4.84 -6.02 17.80
C LEU A 272 5.89 -6.40 18.88
N PRO A 273 6.92 -5.57 19.17
CA PRO A 273 7.03 -4.18 18.72
C PRO A 273 7.55 -4.02 17.30
N VAL A 274 7.11 -2.95 16.65
CA VAL A 274 7.67 -2.48 15.37
C VAL A 274 8.09 -1.01 15.48
N GLU A 275 9.13 -0.66 14.73
CA GLU A 275 9.53 0.72 14.51
C GLU A 275 9.48 1.01 13.01
N ALA A 276 8.73 2.02 12.63
CA ALA A 276 8.68 2.54 11.28
C ALA A 276 9.32 3.92 11.20
N THR A 277 10.05 4.17 10.13
CA THR A 277 10.65 5.47 9.82
C THR A 277 10.31 5.89 8.41
N VAL A 278 10.08 7.17 8.18
CA VAL A 278 10.00 7.71 6.81
C VAL A 278 11.38 7.57 6.17
N ALA A 279 11.41 7.06 4.95
CA ALA A 279 12.56 7.10 4.05
C ALA A 279 12.29 8.18 2.99
N PRO A 280 12.78 9.42 3.20
CA PRO A 280 12.44 10.54 2.33
C PRO A 280 13.01 10.34 0.93
N SER A 281 12.21 10.67 -0.09
CA SER A 281 12.64 10.63 -1.51
C SER A 281 13.22 9.27 -1.94
N ALA A 282 12.80 8.19 -1.30
CA ALA A 282 13.39 6.87 -1.47
C ALA A 282 12.80 6.05 -2.63
N LEU A 283 11.75 6.54 -3.28
CA LEU A 283 11.16 5.94 -4.47
C LEU A 283 10.93 7.00 -5.56
N TYR A 284 11.24 6.66 -6.81
CA TYR A 284 10.91 7.50 -7.96
C TYR A 284 9.66 6.96 -8.66
N THR A 285 8.70 7.84 -8.96
CA THR A 285 7.45 7.46 -9.65
C THR A 285 6.81 8.68 -10.34
N TRP A 286 5.59 8.52 -10.89
CA TRP A 286 4.86 9.55 -11.62
C TRP A 286 3.47 9.80 -11.03
N PRO A 287 3.36 10.58 -9.92
CA PRO A 287 2.06 10.95 -9.37
C PRO A 287 1.24 11.75 -10.39
N PHE A 288 -0.08 11.63 -10.33
CA PHE A 288 -0.97 12.54 -11.04
C PHE A 288 -1.33 13.73 -10.13
N ASN A 289 -1.66 14.85 -10.71
CA ASN A 289 -2.16 15.99 -9.93
C ASN A 289 -3.46 15.57 -9.25
N LYS A 290 -3.59 15.86 -7.96
CA LYS A 290 -4.86 15.72 -7.26
C LYS A 290 -5.85 16.61 -8.01
N ASN A 291 -6.83 16.02 -8.73
CA ASN A 291 -7.88 16.85 -9.32
C ASN A 291 -8.53 17.64 -8.19
N PRO A 292 -8.64 18.96 -8.27
CA PRO A 292 -9.47 19.68 -7.34
C PRO A 292 -10.87 19.07 -7.45
N THR A 293 -11.33 18.48 -6.35
CA THR A 293 -12.65 17.83 -6.22
C THR A 293 -13.71 18.68 -6.92
N ARG A 294 -14.38 18.04 -7.89
CA ARG A 294 -15.63 18.59 -8.44
C ARG A 294 -16.71 18.60 -7.37
#